data_7b114cea14cc16e9c10d5feaeb681330
#
_entry.id   7b114cea14cc16e9c10d5feaeb681330
#
_cell.length_a   1.000
_cell.length_b   1.000
_cell.length_c   1.000
_cell.angle_alpha   90.00
_cell.angle_beta   90.00
_cell.angle_gamma   90.00
#
_symmetry.space_group_name_H-M   'P 1'
#
loop_
_entity.id
_entity.type
_entity.pdbx_description
1 polymer ?
#
loop_
_entity_poly.entity_id
_entity_poly.type
_entity_poly.pdbx_seq_one_letter_code
_entity_poly.pdbx_strand_id
1 'polypeptide(L)'
;MRHANVDQPGSRGYLYYRHTLPVRILHWINLVALTILLMSGLQIFNAHPRLYWAGKSSYAGVPPVLEIGATQSDAAGMVGFTRVLGHEFVTTGVLGVSNDRTGQPSVRGFPWWATIPDNRWLSMARSWHFFFAWVLLVNGLVYVAHSAESRHLARDLAPEARPHAGNQDRLACEDHLHGLPARSPRAGVRGAGGYHGGPAS
;
A
#
# COMPACT_ATOMS: atom_id res chain seq x y z
N MET A 1 -23.04 52.52 -8.73
CA MET A 1 -23.10 51.13 -9.21
C MET A 1 -22.43 50.26 -8.16
N ARG A 2 -23.22 49.52 -7.36
CA ARG A 2 -22.68 48.62 -6.33
C ARG A 2 -22.52 47.23 -6.96
N HIS A 3 -21.28 46.74 -7.05
CA HIS A 3 -21.01 45.36 -7.42
C HIS A 3 -21.44 44.46 -6.26
N ALA A 4 -22.48 43.65 -6.49
CA ALA A 4 -22.86 42.59 -5.60
C ALA A 4 -21.76 41.53 -5.63
N ASN A 5 -21.10 41.38 -4.49
CA ASN A 5 -20.16 40.28 -4.25
C ASN A 5 -21.00 39.00 -4.09
N VAL A 6 -20.97 38.12 -5.10
CA VAL A 6 -21.59 36.81 -5.01
C VAL A 6 -20.65 35.97 -4.14
N ASP A 7 -21.02 35.85 -2.86
CA ASP A 7 -20.38 34.90 -1.95
C ASP A 7 -20.48 33.47 -2.54
N GLN A 8 -19.39 32.97 -3.05
CA GLN A 8 -19.25 31.57 -3.39
C GLN A 8 -19.34 30.77 -2.08
N PRO A 9 -20.29 29.83 -1.94
CA PRO A 9 -20.31 28.94 -0.78
C PRO A 9 -19.03 28.12 -0.79
N GLY A 10 -18.16 28.40 0.20
CA GLY A 10 -16.89 27.71 0.37
C GLY A 10 -17.11 26.20 0.35
N SER A 11 -16.41 25.51 -0.52
CA SER A 11 -16.33 24.06 -0.57
C SER A 11 -15.82 23.56 0.78
N ARG A 12 -16.72 23.25 1.71
CA ARG A 12 -16.37 22.53 2.93
C ARG A 12 -15.87 21.18 2.48
N GLY A 13 -14.55 21.01 2.50
CA GLY A 13 -13.93 19.73 2.27
C GLY A 13 -14.49 18.73 3.27
N TYR A 14 -15.36 17.85 2.80
CA TYR A 14 -15.86 16.76 3.63
C TYR A 14 -14.69 15.82 3.89
N LEU A 15 -14.23 15.78 5.15
CA LEU A 15 -13.32 14.74 5.62
C LEU A 15 -14.06 13.40 5.58
N TYR A 16 -13.88 12.67 4.49
CA TYR A 16 -14.47 11.36 4.32
C TYR A 16 -13.66 10.36 5.18
N TYR A 17 -14.24 9.91 6.29
CA TYR A 17 -13.68 8.82 7.09
C TYR A 17 -13.79 7.50 6.30
N ARG A 18 -12.72 7.14 5.59
CA ARG A 18 -12.67 5.96 4.71
C ARG A 18 -12.80 4.62 5.46
N HIS A 19 -12.41 4.57 6.74
CA HIS A 19 -12.40 3.34 7.50
C HIS A 19 -13.09 3.52 8.84
N THR A 20 -14.04 2.61 9.12
CA THR A 20 -14.71 2.54 10.43
C THR A 20 -13.73 2.17 11.54
N LEU A 21 -14.03 2.57 12.78
CA LEU A 21 -13.18 2.29 13.94
C LEU A 21 -12.82 0.80 14.08
N PRO A 22 -13.76 -0.18 13.92
CA PRO A 22 -13.43 -1.60 13.96
C PRO A 22 -12.34 -2.01 12.95
N VAL A 23 -12.43 -1.54 11.71
CA VAL A 23 -11.43 -1.87 10.67
C VAL A 23 -10.04 -1.36 11.05
N ARG A 24 -9.95 -0.18 11.67
CA ARG A 24 -8.68 0.36 12.16
C ARG A 24 -8.08 -0.49 13.27
N ILE A 25 -8.89 -0.92 14.23
CA ILE A 25 -8.45 -1.78 15.35
C ILE A 25 -7.93 -3.12 14.80
N LEU A 26 -8.70 -3.77 13.92
CA LEU A 26 -8.31 -5.05 13.30
C LEU A 26 -7.01 -4.92 12.50
N HIS A 27 -6.80 -3.77 11.83
CA HIS A 27 -5.55 -3.49 11.12
C HIS A 27 -4.35 -3.40 12.06
N TRP A 28 -4.47 -2.71 13.20
CA TRP A 28 -3.39 -2.61 14.19
C TRP A 28 -3.07 -3.96 14.83
N ILE A 29 -4.09 -4.78 15.12
CA ILE A 29 -3.89 -6.15 15.61
C ILE A 29 -3.12 -6.97 14.58
N ASN A 30 -3.46 -6.88 13.29
CA ASN A 30 -2.73 -7.55 12.22
C ASN A 30 -1.27 -7.10 12.15
N LEU A 31 -1.00 -5.81 12.25
CA LEU A 31 0.37 -5.28 12.22
C LEU A 31 1.21 -5.88 13.35
N VAL A 32 0.69 -5.87 14.57
CA VAL A 32 1.39 -6.43 15.74
C VAL A 32 1.58 -7.95 15.59
N ALA A 33 0.52 -8.67 15.21
CA ALA A 33 0.58 -10.12 15.02
C ALA A 33 1.59 -10.51 13.93
N LEU A 34 1.59 -9.85 12.78
CA LEU A 34 2.53 -10.11 11.69
C LEU A 34 3.98 -9.77 12.09
N THR A 35 4.20 -8.70 12.85
CA THR A 35 5.53 -8.36 13.34
C THR A 35 6.08 -9.46 14.24
N ILE A 36 5.27 -9.94 15.19
CA ILE A 36 5.68 -11.01 16.11
C ILE A 36 5.85 -12.34 15.35
N LEU A 37 4.98 -12.66 14.40
CA LEU A 37 5.12 -13.83 13.54
C LEU A 37 6.41 -13.78 12.73
N LEU A 38 6.76 -12.64 12.16
CA LEU A 38 8.01 -12.47 11.43
C LEU A 38 9.21 -12.72 12.37
N MET A 39 9.27 -12.03 13.49
CA MET A 39 10.41 -12.13 14.43
C MET A 39 10.55 -13.53 15.03
N SER A 40 9.44 -14.19 15.38
CA SER A 40 9.45 -15.57 15.89
C SER A 40 9.80 -16.58 14.78
N GLY A 41 9.34 -16.34 13.55
CA GLY A 41 9.71 -17.14 12.38
C GLY A 41 11.20 -17.06 12.06
N LEU A 42 11.80 -15.87 12.12
CA LEU A 42 13.25 -15.70 11.97
C LEU A 42 14.03 -16.43 13.07
N GLN A 43 13.51 -16.45 14.30
CA GLN A 43 14.11 -17.22 15.39
C GLN A 43 14.02 -18.73 15.15
N ILE A 44 12.90 -19.23 14.62
CA ILE A 44 12.76 -20.65 14.23
C ILE A 44 13.76 -20.99 13.11
N PHE A 45 13.88 -20.12 12.11
CA PHE A 45 14.81 -20.30 11.01
C PHE A 45 16.27 -20.30 11.47
N ASN A 46 16.62 -19.55 12.53
CA ASN A 46 17.95 -19.59 13.15
C ASN A 46 18.40 -21.00 13.60
N ALA A 47 17.48 -21.92 13.86
CA ALA A 47 17.81 -23.28 14.23
C ALA A 47 18.42 -24.09 13.08
N HIS A 48 17.98 -23.79 11.83
CA HIS A 48 18.50 -24.41 10.61
C HIS A 48 18.45 -23.38 9.46
N PRO A 49 19.43 -22.46 9.37
CA PRO A 49 19.40 -21.34 8.46
C PRO A 49 19.73 -21.73 7.01
N ARG A 50 19.03 -22.73 6.50
CA ARG A 50 19.13 -23.25 5.14
C ARG A 50 17.74 -23.47 4.56
N LEU A 51 17.56 -23.08 3.30
CA LEU A 51 16.32 -23.27 2.56
C LEU A 51 16.60 -24.12 1.31
N TYR A 52 15.78 -25.13 1.08
CA TYR A 52 15.87 -26.02 -0.07
C TYR A 52 14.63 -25.87 -0.94
N TRP A 53 14.81 -25.96 -2.26
CA TRP A 53 13.69 -25.80 -3.20
C TRP A 53 12.68 -26.96 -3.17
N ALA A 54 13.12 -28.15 -2.85
CA ALA A 54 12.27 -29.36 -2.87
C ALA A 54 12.30 -30.08 -1.53
N GLY A 55 11.12 -30.55 -1.08
CA GLY A 55 11.00 -31.46 0.05
C GLY A 55 11.51 -32.84 -0.32
N LYS A 56 12.66 -33.23 0.18
CA LYS A 56 13.21 -34.58 0.08
C LYS A 56 13.37 -35.18 1.48
N SER A 57 13.31 -36.49 1.59
CA SER A 57 13.56 -37.20 2.85
C SER A 57 15.00 -37.06 3.35
N SER A 58 15.94 -36.74 2.44
CA SER A 58 17.34 -36.45 2.76
C SER A 58 17.84 -35.29 1.89
N TYR A 59 18.53 -34.35 2.51
CA TYR A 59 19.17 -33.20 1.83
C TYR A 59 20.66 -33.44 1.59
N ALA A 60 21.16 -34.66 1.83
CA ALA A 60 22.54 -35.01 1.56
C ALA A 60 22.85 -34.82 0.06
N GLY A 61 23.85 -34.00 -0.23
CA GLY A 61 24.27 -33.68 -1.61
C GLY A 61 23.36 -32.72 -2.39
N VAL A 62 22.29 -32.14 -1.77
CA VAL A 62 21.46 -31.13 -2.42
C VAL A 62 21.92 -29.73 -1.99
N PRO A 63 22.31 -28.87 -2.94
CA PRO A 63 22.71 -27.51 -2.58
C PRO A 63 21.49 -26.70 -2.10
N PRO A 64 21.60 -25.92 -1.00
CA PRO A 64 20.54 -25.04 -0.55
C PRO A 64 20.35 -23.85 -1.50
N VAL A 65 19.11 -23.40 -1.65
CA VAL A 65 18.78 -22.17 -2.39
C VAL A 65 19.21 -20.93 -1.60
N LEU A 66 19.06 -20.99 -0.27
CA LEU A 66 19.51 -19.97 0.66
C LEU A 66 20.25 -20.66 1.81
N GLU A 67 21.42 -20.18 2.16
CA GLU A 67 22.19 -20.59 3.32
C GLU A 67 22.78 -19.37 3.99
N ILE A 68 22.60 -19.26 5.32
CA ILE A 68 23.23 -18.23 6.15
C ILE A 68 24.14 -18.94 7.14
N GLY A 69 25.40 -18.60 7.16
CA GLY A 69 26.39 -19.27 8.02
C GLY A 69 27.55 -18.39 8.41
N ALA A 70 28.50 -19.01 9.07
CA ALA A 70 29.77 -18.38 9.42
C ALA A 70 30.92 -19.32 9.06
N THR A 71 32.03 -18.73 8.63
CA THR A 71 33.31 -19.43 8.42
C THR A 71 34.39 -18.77 9.24
N GLN A 72 35.39 -19.56 9.64
CA GLN A 72 36.57 -19.04 10.30
C GLN A 72 37.58 -18.59 9.24
N SER A 73 38.05 -17.36 9.35
CA SER A 73 39.11 -16.81 8.52
C SER A 73 40.32 -16.53 9.41
N ASP A 74 41.53 -16.94 8.98
CA ASP A 74 42.76 -16.72 9.72
C ASP A 74 43.10 -15.23 9.89
N ALA A 75 42.67 -14.41 8.91
CA ALA A 75 42.98 -12.98 8.92
C ALA A 75 41.91 -12.12 9.63
N ALA A 76 40.61 -12.52 9.56
CA ALA A 76 39.48 -11.69 9.99
C ALA A 76 38.66 -12.33 11.13
N GLY A 77 39.06 -13.48 11.65
CA GLY A 77 38.29 -14.20 12.65
C GLY A 77 37.02 -14.83 12.08
N MET A 78 35.88 -14.70 12.79
CA MET A 78 34.59 -15.22 12.29
C MET A 78 33.98 -14.28 11.24
N VAL A 79 33.74 -14.81 10.04
CA VAL A 79 33.13 -14.10 8.92
C VAL A 79 31.76 -14.71 8.63
N GLY A 80 30.72 -13.89 8.66
CA GLY A 80 29.36 -14.26 8.27
C GLY A 80 29.21 -14.26 6.75
N PHE A 81 28.56 -15.27 6.21
CA PHE A 81 28.23 -15.34 4.80
C PHE A 81 26.75 -15.65 4.58
N THR A 82 26.23 -15.19 3.47
CA THR A 82 24.92 -15.57 2.94
C THR A 82 25.10 -16.07 1.52
N ARG A 83 24.71 -17.31 1.26
CA ARG A 83 24.75 -17.93 -0.08
C ARG A 83 23.33 -18.00 -0.64
N VAL A 84 23.12 -17.43 -1.81
CA VAL A 84 21.85 -17.44 -2.53
C VAL A 84 22.07 -18.01 -3.92
N LEU A 85 21.37 -19.10 -4.26
CA LEU A 85 21.48 -19.77 -5.57
C LEU A 85 22.95 -20.08 -5.96
N GLY A 86 23.78 -20.42 -4.97
CA GLY A 86 25.21 -20.71 -5.19
C GLY A 86 26.15 -19.51 -5.15
N HIS A 87 25.63 -18.27 -5.17
CA HIS A 87 26.44 -17.06 -5.04
C HIS A 87 26.62 -16.68 -3.56
N GLU A 88 27.86 -16.48 -3.14
CA GLU A 88 28.22 -16.17 -1.76
C GLU A 88 28.47 -14.68 -1.57
N PHE A 89 27.87 -14.11 -0.53
CA PHE A 89 28.02 -12.71 -0.12
C PHE A 89 28.52 -12.66 1.31
N VAL A 90 29.49 -11.81 1.58
CA VAL A 90 29.93 -11.53 2.96
C VAL A 90 28.90 -10.66 3.64
N THR A 91 28.33 -11.16 4.74
CA THR A 91 27.24 -10.50 5.48
C THR A 91 27.53 -10.32 6.97
N THR A 92 28.82 -10.33 7.32
CA THR A 92 29.30 -10.13 8.70
C THR A 92 28.71 -8.85 9.30
N GLY A 93 28.28 -8.93 10.55
CA GLY A 93 27.66 -7.83 11.29
C GLY A 93 26.13 -7.84 11.27
N VAL A 94 25.50 -8.46 10.25
CA VAL A 94 24.04 -8.55 10.14
C VAL A 94 23.58 -10.01 10.06
N LEU A 95 24.07 -10.77 9.08
CA LEU A 95 23.69 -12.17 8.88
C LEU A 95 24.90 -13.08 9.06
N GLY A 96 24.68 -14.28 9.61
CA GLY A 96 25.70 -15.28 9.85
C GLY A 96 26.54 -15.02 11.11
N VAL A 97 27.09 -13.83 11.24
CA VAL A 97 27.81 -13.36 12.43
C VAL A 97 27.30 -11.96 12.78
N SER A 98 26.78 -11.81 13.99
CA SER A 98 26.32 -10.52 14.53
C SER A 98 26.66 -10.41 16.01
N ASN A 99 26.78 -9.19 16.52
CA ASN A 99 27.01 -9.00 17.95
C ASN A 99 25.77 -9.41 18.75
N ASP A 100 25.98 -10.04 19.89
CA ASP A 100 24.94 -10.29 20.88
C ASP A 100 24.61 -9.03 21.72
N ARG A 101 23.78 -9.18 22.76
CA ARG A 101 23.44 -8.05 23.66
C ARG A 101 24.65 -7.53 24.48
N THR A 102 25.66 -8.32 24.60
CA THR A 102 26.91 -7.96 25.33
C THR A 102 27.99 -7.35 24.44
N GLY A 103 27.69 -7.24 23.13
CA GLY A 103 28.61 -6.75 22.11
C GLY A 103 29.63 -7.80 21.63
N GLN A 104 29.48 -9.07 22.04
CA GLN A 104 30.34 -10.15 21.60
C GLN A 104 29.86 -10.74 20.28
N PRO A 105 30.76 -11.11 19.35
CA PRO A 105 30.40 -11.76 18.10
C PRO A 105 29.77 -13.13 18.38
N SER A 106 28.61 -13.36 17.77
CA SER A 106 27.82 -14.57 17.93
C SER A 106 27.39 -15.08 16.56
N VAL A 107 27.56 -16.39 16.35
CA VAL A 107 27.13 -17.06 15.11
C VAL A 107 25.61 -17.27 15.17
N ARG A 108 24.87 -16.55 14.31
CA ARG A 108 23.41 -16.62 14.19
C ARG A 108 23.00 -16.28 12.76
N GLY A 109 21.96 -16.90 12.25
CA GLY A 109 21.40 -16.52 10.95
C GLY A 109 20.91 -15.07 10.96
N PHE A 110 20.11 -14.70 11.99
CA PHE A 110 19.57 -13.34 12.17
C PHE A 110 19.99 -12.75 13.51
N PRO A 111 20.20 -11.43 13.61
CA PRO A 111 20.64 -10.77 14.82
C PRO A 111 19.55 -10.83 15.92
N TRP A 112 19.97 -10.65 17.18
CA TRP A 112 19.10 -10.77 18.36
C TRP A 112 17.91 -9.80 18.35
N TRP A 113 18.10 -8.58 17.84
CA TRP A 113 17.05 -7.55 17.77
C TRP A 113 15.96 -7.86 16.72
N ALA A 114 16.24 -8.72 15.75
CA ALA A 114 15.30 -9.14 14.72
C ALA A 114 14.51 -10.40 15.10
N THR A 115 14.77 -11.01 16.27
CA THR A 115 14.21 -12.31 16.66
C THR A 115 13.55 -12.28 18.03
N ILE A 116 12.45 -13.01 18.20
CA ILE A 116 11.75 -13.19 19.47
C ILE A 116 11.54 -14.69 19.74
N PRO A 117 11.90 -15.20 20.96
CA PRO A 117 12.82 -14.61 21.93
C PRO A 117 14.25 -14.61 21.38
N ASP A 118 15.09 -13.71 21.88
CA ASP A 118 16.47 -13.58 21.41
C ASP A 118 17.42 -14.68 21.90
N ASN A 119 17.09 -15.39 22.97
CA ASN A 119 17.93 -16.34 23.69
C ASN A 119 18.09 -17.72 22.99
N ARG A 120 17.93 -17.84 21.67
CA ARG A 120 17.96 -19.10 20.91
C ARG A 120 16.97 -20.16 21.44
N TRP A 121 15.93 -19.75 22.13
CA TRP A 121 14.94 -20.62 22.73
C TRP A 121 13.89 -21.04 21.70
N LEU A 122 14.18 -22.10 20.96
CA LEU A 122 13.37 -22.58 19.84
C LEU A 122 11.95 -22.97 20.24
N SER A 123 11.78 -23.65 21.38
CA SER A 123 10.45 -24.06 21.84
C SER A 123 9.55 -22.87 22.16
N MET A 124 10.09 -21.85 22.80
CA MET A 124 9.37 -20.61 23.08
C MET A 124 9.05 -19.85 21.78
N ALA A 125 9.99 -19.78 20.84
CA ALA A 125 9.76 -19.15 19.54
C ALA A 125 8.59 -19.81 18.79
N ARG A 126 8.51 -21.15 18.79
CA ARG A 126 7.38 -21.89 18.22
C ARG A 126 6.07 -21.60 18.93
N SER A 127 6.06 -21.56 20.28
CA SER A 127 4.86 -21.25 21.04
C SER A 127 4.33 -19.84 20.72
N TRP A 128 5.19 -18.84 20.65
CA TRP A 128 4.84 -17.48 20.22
C TRP A 128 4.32 -17.45 18.79
N HIS A 129 5.00 -18.14 17.89
CA HIS A 129 4.62 -18.19 16.47
C HIS A 129 3.21 -18.79 16.31
N PHE A 130 2.92 -19.92 16.91
CA PHE A 130 1.60 -20.55 16.84
C PHE A 130 0.52 -19.71 17.52
N PHE A 131 0.81 -19.13 18.68
CA PHE A 131 -0.15 -18.26 19.35
C PHE A 131 -0.56 -17.08 18.47
N PHE A 132 0.40 -16.34 17.92
CA PHE A 132 0.10 -15.20 17.07
C PHE A 132 -0.45 -15.60 15.68
N ALA A 133 -0.17 -16.80 15.19
CA ALA A 133 -0.84 -17.35 14.01
C ALA A 133 -2.36 -17.51 14.26
N TRP A 134 -2.74 -18.00 15.45
CA TRP A 134 -4.16 -18.07 15.85
C TRP A 134 -4.77 -16.67 16.01
N VAL A 135 -4.07 -15.74 16.62
CA VAL A 135 -4.53 -14.33 16.73
C VAL A 135 -4.80 -13.76 15.33
N LEU A 136 -3.87 -13.95 14.40
CA LEU A 136 -4.01 -13.47 13.02
C LEU A 136 -5.21 -14.13 12.32
N LEU A 137 -5.37 -15.45 12.45
CA LEU A 137 -6.48 -16.19 11.86
C LEU A 137 -7.84 -15.69 12.39
N VAL A 138 -8.00 -15.61 13.71
CA VAL A 138 -9.24 -15.14 14.34
C VAL A 138 -9.54 -13.69 13.93
N ASN A 139 -8.54 -12.82 13.97
CA ASN A 139 -8.69 -11.43 13.55
C ASN A 139 -9.09 -11.30 12.07
N GLY A 140 -8.53 -12.14 11.20
CA GLY A 140 -8.91 -12.23 9.79
C GLY A 140 -10.37 -12.69 9.60
N LEU A 141 -10.80 -13.71 10.35
CA LEU A 141 -12.19 -14.16 10.29
C LEU A 141 -13.16 -13.08 10.76
N VAL A 142 -12.85 -12.38 11.86
CA VAL A 142 -13.65 -11.24 12.34
C VAL A 142 -13.72 -10.13 11.29
N TYR A 143 -12.61 -9.82 10.64
CA TYR A 143 -12.59 -8.84 9.57
C TYR A 143 -13.50 -9.24 8.40
N VAL A 144 -13.41 -10.50 7.94
CA VAL A 144 -14.25 -11.01 6.84
C VAL A 144 -15.73 -10.99 7.23
N ALA A 145 -16.09 -11.44 8.45
CA ALA A 145 -17.47 -11.41 8.94
C ALA A 145 -18.00 -9.96 8.99
N HIS A 146 -17.28 -9.05 9.61
CA HIS A 146 -17.65 -7.63 9.67
C HIS A 146 -17.78 -6.99 8.28
N SER A 147 -16.89 -7.35 7.37
CA SER A 147 -16.88 -6.84 5.99
C SER A 147 -18.07 -7.37 5.18
N ALA A 148 -18.48 -8.62 5.41
CA ALA A 148 -19.65 -9.22 4.79
C ALA A 148 -20.95 -8.58 5.31
N GLU A 149 -21.09 -8.40 6.62
CA GLU A 149 -22.26 -7.78 7.26
C GLU A 149 -22.43 -6.30 6.84
N SER A 150 -21.33 -5.55 6.81
CA SER A 150 -21.34 -4.12 6.46
C SER A 150 -21.48 -3.86 4.96
N ARG A 151 -21.53 -4.89 4.11
CA ARG A 151 -21.47 -4.80 2.65
C ARG A 151 -20.30 -3.95 2.14
N HIS A 152 -19.26 -3.79 2.94
CA HIS A 152 -18.09 -2.97 2.61
C HIS A 152 -17.37 -3.49 1.35
N LEU A 153 -17.22 -4.83 1.24
CA LEU A 153 -16.66 -5.45 0.05
C LEU A 153 -17.46 -5.14 -1.23
N ALA A 154 -18.79 -5.16 -1.15
CA ALA A 154 -19.63 -4.90 -2.30
C ALA A 154 -19.61 -3.43 -2.75
N ARG A 155 -19.39 -2.50 -1.80
CA ARG A 155 -19.36 -1.06 -2.09
C ARG A 155 -17.99 -0.57 -2.56
N ASP A 156 -16.91 -1.13 -2.04
CA ASP A 156 -15.56 -0.62 -2.28
C ASP A 156 -14.80 -1.42 -3.34
N LEU A 157 -15.16 -2.69 -3.57
CA LEU A 157 -14.51 -3.57 -4.54
C LEU A 157 -15.33 -3.77 -5.83
N ALA A 158 -16.65 -3.55 -5.82
CA ALA A 158 -17.40 -3.48 -7.05
C ALA A 158 -17.04 -2.16 -7.74
N PRO A 159 -16.50 -2.20 -8.98
CA PRO A 159 -16.37 -0.98 -9.78
C PRO A 159 -17.78 -0.50 -10.07
N GLU A 160 -18.30 0.44 -9.25
CA GLU A 160 -19.45 1.21 -9.69
C GLU A 160 -19.03 1.87 -10.98
N ALA A 161 -19.67 1.47 -12.08
CA ALA A 161 -19.73 2.23 -13.31
C ALA A 161 -20.44 3.55 -12.95
N ARG A 162 -19.68 4.50 -12.37
CA ARG A 162 -20.17 5.87 -12.25
C ARG A 162 -20.39 6.34 -13.66
N PRO A 163 -21.63 6.63 -14.08
CA PRO A 163 -21.83 7.34 -15.33
C PRO A 163 -20.97 8.61 -15.20
N HIS A 164 -20.04 8.78 -16.13
CA HIS A 164 -19.14 9.94 -16.14
C HIS A 164 -20.03 11.18 -16.10
N ALA A 165 -19.99 11.94 -15.02
CA ALA A 165 -20.71 13.21 -14.86
C ALA A 165 -20.42 14.17 -16.02
N GLY A 166 -19.28 14.00 -16.71
CA GLY A 166 -18.93 14.75 -17.90
C GLY A 166 -19.81 14.54 -19.13
N ASN A 167 -20.68 13.53 -19.16
CA ASN A 167 -21.59 13.35 -20.31
C ASN A 167 -22.94 14.04 -20.10
N GLN A 168 -23.36 14.24 -18.85
CA GLN A 168 -24.58 15.00 -18.54
C GLN A 168 -24.39 16.50 -18.76
N ASP A 169 -23.21 17.04 -18.44
CA ASP A 169 -22.91 18.45 -18.68
C ASP A 169 -22.77 18.77 -20.17
N ARG A 170 -22.29 17.82 -21.00
CA ARG A 170 -22.26 17.97 -22.47
C ARG A 170 -23.67 17.95 -23.07
N LEU A 171 -24.52 17.03 -22.66
CA LEU A 171 -25.89 16.96 -23.16
C LEU A 171 -26.71 18.19 -22.74
N ALA A 172 -26.52 18.69 -21.50
CA ALA A 172 -27.18 19.91 -21.05
C ALA A 172 -26.68 21.16 -21.79
N CYS A 173 -25.42 21.19 -22.23
CA CYS A 173 -24.91 22.26 -23.07
C CYS A 173 -25.44 22.20 -24.51
N GLU A 174 -25.61 21.01 -25.10
CA GLU A 174 -26.17 20.84 -26.44
C GLU A 174 -27.65 21.24 -26.46
N ASP A 175 -28.45 20.84 -25.48
CA ASP A 175 -29.86 21.23 -25.38
C ASP A 175 -30.04 22.76 -25.23
N HIS A 176 -29.09 23.43 -24.57
CA HIS A 176 -29.11 24.88 -24.39
C HIS A 176 -28.78 25.61 -25.71
N LEU A 177 -27.93 25.03 -26.57
CA LEU A 177 -27.59 25.60 -27.87
C LEU A 177 -28.68 25.41 -28.93
N HIS A 178 -29.48 24.34 -28.84
CA HIS A 178 -30.62 24.09 -29.75
C HIS A 178 -31.88 24.86 -29.36
N GLY A 179 -31.98 25.42 -28.16
CA GLY A 179 -33.10 26.22 -27.69
C GLY A 179 -33.04 27.72 -27.98
N LEU A 180 -31.97 28.21 -28.61
CA LEU A 180 -31.90 29.61 -29.00
C LEU A 180 -32.75 29.87 -30.24
N PRO A 181 -33.79 30.79 -30.21
CA PRO A 181 -34.58 31.10 -31.38
C PRO A 181 -33.67 31.74 -32.45
N ALA A 182 -33.81 31.20 -33.67
CA ALA A 182 -33.07 31.70 -34.84
C ALA A 182 -33.28 33.22 -34.93
N ARG A 183 -32.19 33.97 -34.83
CA ARG A 183 -32.19 35.43 -35.08
C ARG A 183 -32.64 35.64 -36.52
N SER A 184 -33.88 36.15 -36.72
CA SER A 184 -34.39 36.52 -38.02
C SER A 184 -33.47 37.64 -38.62
N PRO A 185 -33.12 37.55 -39.91
CA PRO A 185 -32.36 38.62 -40.56
C PRO A 185 -33.23 39.87 -40.59
N ARG A 186 -32.77 40.94 -40.00
CA ARG A 186 -33.38 42.27 -40.11
C ARG A 186 -33.39 42.67 -41.59
N ALA A 187 -34.60 42.78 -42.16
CA ALA A 187 -34.85 43.34 -43.46
C ALA A 187 -34.29 44.77 -43.56
N GLY A 188 -33.51 45.02 -44.59
CA GLY A 188 -32.94 46.31 -44.89
C GLY A 188 -34.05 47.35 -45.13
N VAL A 189 -34.01 48.40 -44.40
CA VAL A 189 -34.79 49.62 -44.70
C VAL A 189 -34.03 50.39 -45.79
N ARG A 190 -34.64 50.33 -46.99
CA ARG A 190 -34.37 51.30 -48.05
C ARG A 190 -34.96 52.64 -47.64
N GLY A 191 -34.14 53.67 -47.40
CA GLY A 191 -34.56 55.05 -47.25
C GLY A 191 -34.15 55.80 -48.51
N ALA A 192 -35.13 56.16 -49.26
CA ALA A 192 -35.00 57.00 -50.44
C ALA A 192 -34.85 58.51 -50.08
N GLY A 193 -34.03 59.19 -50.84
CA GLY A 193 -34.24 60.44 -51.45
C GLY A 193 -34.42 61.72 -50.64
N GLY A 194 -33.67 62.74 -50.96
CA GLY A 194 -33.92 64.11 -50.57
C GLY A 194 -32.76 65.04 -50.89
N TYR A 195 -32.71 65.48 -52.15
CA TYR A 195 -31.93 66.61 -52.63
C TYR A 195 -32.43 67.90 -52.01
N HIS A 196 -31.56 68.85 -51.72
CA HIS A 196 -31.63 70.30 -51.93
C HIS A 196 -30.45 70.92 -51.20
N GLY A 197 -29.55 71.63 -51.87
CA GLY A 197 -29.69 72.81 -52.71
C GLY A 197 -28.99 73.96 -51.97
N GLY A 198 -27.83 74.32 -52.37
CA GLY A 198 -26.93 75.37 -52.24
C GLY A 198 -27.42 76.75 -51.64
N PRO A 199 -26.76 77.92 -51.83
CA PRO A 199 -25.35 78.15 -52.09
C PRO A 199 -24.72 79.29 -51.22
N ALA A 200 -23.46 79.53 -51.38
CA ALA A 200 -22.72 80.79 -51.37
C ALA A 200 -22.64 81.65 -50.09
N SER A 201 -21.55 81.86 -49.64
CA SER A 201 -20.62 83.04 -49.65
C SER A 201 -19.31 82.73 -48.87
#